data_475d0aef4fec235227fa9920fb039642
#
_entry.id   475d0aef4fec235227fa9920fb039642
#
_cell.length_a   1.000
_cell.length_b   1.000
_cell.length_c   1.000
_cell.angle_alpha   90.00
_cell.angle_beta   90.00
_cell.angle_gamma   90.00
#
_symmetry.space_group_name_H-M   'P 1'
#
loop_
_entity.id
_entity.type
_entity.pdbx_description
1 polymer ?
#
loop_
_entity_poly.entity_id
_entity_poly.type
_entity_poly.pdbx_seq_one_letter_code
_entity_poly.pdbx_strand_id
1 'polypeptide(L)'
;QDLIDYFLPMLYGYSILDPNMPFEWLVEKAHEADVSVYGMLQPYVAMHETGASENIYPNPEHFRAAMSNYWEKGVDGLYTWFMDWPLKEIQRMTLTEIGDKELIAGRDKIYYLSSSHNSFIGSGYEVALPLEIKVAGKGIKHEIPFQIADNITSNRINEVILELLVGNLVSGDHLEILLNGQSLSSESVTRSYPGGTRNAYNGQRLRFNLDNIRPCKGNNNLEISLVKRPNGLEGSVSIEKVEIGIKYGSYPTGLI
;
A
#
# COMPACT_ATOMS: atom_id res chain seq x y z
N GLN A 1 14.14 -31.91 -16.14
CA GLN A 1 12.97 -32.72 -15.78
C GLN A 1 11.85 -31.74 -15.50
N ASP A 2 10.93 -31.60 -16.44
CA ASP A 2 9.76 -30.72 -16.39
C ASP A 2 8.73 -31.37 -15.45
N LEU A 3 8.81 -31.05 -14.15
CA LEU A 3 7.95 -31.65 -13.11
C LEU A 3 6.71 -30.79 -12.83
N ILE A 4 6.75 -29.50 -13.19
CA ILE A 4 5.63 -28.57 -13.02
C ILE A 4 5.55 -27.64 -14.24
N ASP A 5 4.35 -27.27 -14.64
CA ASP A 5 4.09 -26.36 -15.78
C ASP A 5 3.93 -24.90 -15.31
N TYR A 6 3.47 -24.70 -14.08
CA TYR A 6 3.26 -23.38 -13.49
C TYR A 6 3.36 -23.41 -11.97
N PHE A 7 3.70 -22.26 -11.39
CA PHE A 7 3.88 -22.08 -9.95
C PHE A 7 2.93 -21.00 -9.41
N LEU A 8 2.16 -21.35 -8.37
CA LEU A 8 1.22 -20.49 -7.68
C LEU A 8 1.68 -20.29 -6.23
N PRO A 9 2.58 -19.35 -5.95
CA PRO A 9 3.09 -19.13 -4.60
C PRO A 9 1.98 -18.57 -3.70
N MET A 10 1.81 -19.18 -2.52
CA MET A 10 0.87 -18.74 -1.49
C MET A 10 1.62 -17.96 -0.41
N LEU A 11 1.70 -16.65 -0.57
CA LEU A 11 2.51 -15.77 0.28
C LEU A 11 1.69 -15.23 1.46
N TYR A 12 1.18 -16.11 2.31
CA TYR A 12 0.31 -15.75 3.44
C TYR A 12 0.93 -14.86 4.52
N GLY A 13 2.23 -14.74 4.56
CA GLY A 13 2.92 -13.97 5.58
C GLY A 13 2.96 -12.50 5.32
N TYR A 14 2.62 -12.12 4.11
CA TYR A 14 2.67 -10.75 3.68
C TYR A 14 1.31 -10.09 3.87
N SER A 15 1.33 -8.77 4.11
CA SER A 15 0.12 -8.00 3.96
C SER A 15 -0.37 -8.20 2.53
N ILE A 16 -1.59 -8.67 2.43
CA ILE A 16 -2.21 -8.97 1.16
C ILE A 16 -2.34 -7.67 0.39
N LEU A 17 -1.97 -7.67 -0.88
CA LEU A 17 -1.89 -6.50 -1.72
C LEU A 17 -0.72 -5.56 -1.41
N ASP A 18 0.25 -5.99 -0.60
CA ASP A 18 1.45 -5.21 -0.31
C ASP A 18 2.21 -4.91 -1.61
N PRO A 19 2.46 -3.62 -1.93
CA PRO A 19 3.23 -3.24 -3.10
C PRO A 19 4.67 -3.77 -3.09
N ASN A 20 5.19 -4.10 -1.91
CA ASN A 20 6.54 -4.63 -1.73
C ASN A 20 6.61 -6.16 -1.79
N MET A 21 5.50 -6.86 -2.10
CA MET A 21 5.49 -8.32 -2.22
C MET A 21 6.65 -8.80 -3.11
N PRO A 22 7.56 -9.67 -2.59
CA PRO A 22 8.81 -9.99 -3.27
C PRO A 22 8.64 -11.10 -4.32
N PHE A 23 7.98 -10.80 -5.44
CA PHE A 23 7.82 -11.75 -6.54
C PHE A 23 9.06 -11.89 -7.41
N GLU A 24 9.92 -10.89 -7.47
CA GLU A 24 11.03 -10.82 -8.43
C GLU A 24 11.93 -12.05 -8.37
N TRP A 25 12.33 -12.47 -7.17
CA TRP A 25 13.19 -13.64 -7.01
C TRP A 25 12.49 -14.97 -7.34
N LEU A 26 11.17 -15.06 -7.08
CA LEU A 26 10.37 -16.23 -7.45
C LEU A 26 10.23 -16.35 -8.96
N VAL A 27 9.92 -15.23 -9.62
CA VAL A 27 9.80 -15.15 -11.08
C VAL A 27 11.12 -15.52 -11.73
N GLU A 28 12.25 -14.92 -11.27
CA GLU A 28 13.58 -15.24 -11.79
C GLU A 28 13.86 -16.75 -11.72
N LYS A 29 13.66 -17.36 -10.56
CA LYS A 29 13.93 -18.79 -10.37
C LYS A 29 13.00 -19.71 -11.15
N ALA A 30 11.74 -19.37 -11.27
CA ALA A 30 10.77 -20.15 -12.05
C ALA A 30 11.06 -20.04 -13.55
N HIS A 31 11.33 -18.84 -14.05
CA HIS A 31 11.64 -18.60 -15.47
C HIS A 31 12.98 -19.24 -15.89
N GLU A 32 13.98 -19.37 -14.99
CA GLU A 32 15.20 -20.17 -15.24
C GLU A 32 14.86 -21.64 -15.56
N ALA A 33 13.72 -22.13 -15.09
CA ALA A 33 13.24 -23.50 -15.30
C ALA A 33 12.10 -23.59 -16.33
N ASP A 34 11.81 -22.51 -17.07
CA ASP A 34 10.69 -22.42 -18.02
C ASP A 34 9.32 -22.66 -17.36
N VAL A 35 9.15 -22.20 -16.12
CA VAL A 35 7.91 -22.34 -15.33
C VAL A 35 7.24 -20.98 -15.15
N SER A 36 5.98 -20.88 -15.55
CA SER A 36 5.17 -19.65 -15.35
C SER A 36 4.80 -19.42 -13.88
N VAL A 37 4.76 -18.15 -13.46
CA VAL A 37 4.42 -17.73 -12.09
C VAL A 37 3.13 -16.94 -12.08
N TYR A 38 2.20 -17.32 -11.21
CA TYR A 38 0.93 -16.62 -11.04
C TYR A 38 0.86 -15.98 -9.65
N GLY A 39 0.69 -14.65 -9.62
CA GLY A 39 0.57 -13.87 -8.39
C GLY A 39 -0.79 -14.05 -7.71
N MET A 40 -0.78 -14.23 -6.39
CA MET A 40 -1.99 -14.40 -5.60
C MET A 40 -2.60 -13.07 -5.20
N LEU A 41 -3.87 -12.89 -5.50
CA LEU A 41 -4.70 -11.79 -5.01
C LEU A 41 -5.68 -12.32 -3.98
N GLN A 42 -5.55 -11.89 -2.75
CA GLN A 42 -6.52 -12.26 -1.71
C GLN A 42 -7.70 -11.29 -1.71
N PRO A 43 -8.94 -11.79 -1.45
CA PRO A 43 -10.15 -10.98 -1.53
C PRO A 43 -10.42 -10.14 -0.27
N TYR A 44 -9.53 -10.15 0.71
CA TYR A 44 -9.71 -9.38 1.95
C TYR A 44 -8.37 -8.90 2.52
N VAL A 45 -8.42 -7.77 3.19
CA VAL A 45 -7.31 -7.19 3.96
C VAL A 45 -7.68 -7.29 5.44
N ALA A 46 -6.72 -7.71 6.27
CA ALA A 46 -6.91 -7.63 7.71
C ALA A 46 -6.87 -6.15 8.11
N MET A 47 -7.98 -5.62 8.62
CA MET A 47 -8.00 -4.26 9.12
C MET A 47 -7.83 -4.25 10.63
N HIS A 48 -6.75 -3.63 11.07
CA HIS A 48 -6.49 -3.37 12.49
C HIS A 48 -7.04 -2.01 12.96
N GLU A 49 -7.61 -1.22 12.06
CA GLU A 49 -8.11 0.12 12.37
C GLU A 49 -9.21 0.14 13.46
N THR A 50 -9.91 -0.96 13.65
CA THR A 50 -11.05 -1.02 14.57
C THR A 50 -10.80 -1.85 15.83
N GLY A 51 -9.64 -2.48 15.96
CA GLY A 51 -9.40 -3.47 17.02
C GLY A 51 -10.27 -4.73 16.87
N ALA A 52 -11.05 -4.82 15.80
CA ALA A 52 -11.82 -5.99 15.42
C ALA A 52 -11.01 -6.79 14.39
N SER A 53 -10.98 -8.10 14.54
CA SER A 53 -10.41 -9.02 13.55
C SER A 53 -11.34 -9.19 12.33
N GLU A 54 -11.93 -8.11 11.86
CA GLU A 54 -12.82 -8.16 10.71
C GLU A 54 -12.00 -8.07 9.43
N ASN A 55 -12.15 -9.07 8.60
CA ASN A 55 -11.65 -9.03 7.24
C ASN A 55 -12.49 -8.02 6.43
N ILE A 56 -11.85 -6.99 5.89
CA ILE A 56 -12.49 -6.04 5.00
C ILE A 56 -12.11 -6.36 3.57
N TYR A 57 -13.11 -6.37 2.71
CA TYR A 57 -12.90 -6.53 1.28
C TYR A 57 -12.24 -5.24 0.75
N PRO A 58 -11.07 -5.36 0.07
CA PRO A 58 -10.43 -4.20 -0.54
C PRO A 58 -11.29 -3.65 -1.68
N ASN A 59 -11.15 -2.36 -1.92
CA ASN A 59 -11.77 -1.71 -3.07
C ASN A 59 -11.11 -2.19 -4.38
N PRO A 60 -11.77 -2.03 -5.54
CA PRO A 60 -11.14 -2.30 -6.84
C PRO A 60 -9.81 -1.59 -7.06
N GLU A 61 -9.66 -0.38 -6.51
CA GLU A 61 -8.44 0.42 -6.58
C GLU A 61 -7.24 -0.25 -5.89
N HIS A 62 -7.47 -0.93 -4.76
CA HIS A 62 -6.43 -1.70 -4.07
C HIS A 62 -6.00 -2.91 -4.90
N PHE A 63 -6.96 -3.64 -5.48
CA PHE A 63 -6.66 -4.76 -6.36
C PHE A 63 -5.86 -4.31 -7.59
N ARG A 64 -6.26 -3.22 -8.24
CA ARG A 64 -5.56 -2.69 -9.42
C ARG A 64 -4.12 -2.30 -9.10
N ALA A 65 -3.86 -1.70 -7.93
CA ALA A 65 -2.51 -1.37 -7.49
C ALA A 65 -1.66 -2.63 -7.31
N ALA A 66 -2.17 -3.65 -6.60
CA ALA A 66 -1.48 -4.92 -6.42
C ALA A 66 -1.23 -5.64 -7.75
N MET A 67 -2.26 -5.76 -8.61
CA MET A 67 -2.14 -6.32 -9.95
C MET A 67 -1.03 -5.63 -10.75
N SER A 68 -1.03 -4.29 -10.75
CA SER A 68 -0.04 -3.51 -11.51
C SER A 68 1.39 -3.78 -11.02
N ASN A 69 1.60 -3.83 -9.71
CA ASN A 69 2.91 -4.16 -9.15
C ASN A 69 3.33 -5.60 -9.44
N TYR A 70 2.42 -6.56 -9.39
CA TYR A 70 2.74 -7.96 -9.68
C TYR A 70 3.11 -8.16 -11.14
N TRP A 71 2.35 -7.54 -12.08
CA TRP A 71 2.72 -7.53 -13.49
C TRP A 71 4.09 -6.88 -13.74
N GLU A 72 4.38 -5.77 -13.07
CA GLU A 72 5.69 -5.09 -13.20
C GLU A 72 6.84 -5.94 -12.66
N LYS A 73 6.57 -6.80 -11.68
CA LYS A 73 7.52 -7.78 -11.11
C LYS A 73 7.67 -9.05 -11.94
N GLY A 74 6.98 -9.12 -13.08
CA GLY A 74 7.18 -10.15 -14.09
C GLY A 74 6.36 -11.42 -13.90
N VAL A 75 5.29 -11.42 -13.09
CA VAL A 75 4.38 -12.58 -13.04
C VAL A 75 3.69 -12.78 -14.39
N ASP A 76 3.44 -14.03 -14.77
CA ASP A 76 2.82 -14.40 -16.04
C ASP A 76 1.31 -14.35 -15.99
N GLY A 77 0.75 -14.36 -14.79
CA GLY A 77 -0.68 -14.29 -14.57
C GLY A 77 -1.03 -14.01 -13.12
N LEU A 78 -2.33 -13.91 -12.86
CA LEU A 78 -2.86 -13.65 -11.54
C LEU A 78 -3.95 -14.65 -11.21
N TYR A 79 -4.12 -14.96 -9.92
CA TYR A 79 -5.24 -15.77 -9.45
C TYR A 79 -5.79 -15.22 -8.14
N THR A 80 -7.05 -15.57 -7.85
CA THR A 80 -7.73 -15.18 -6.61
C THR A 80 -7.94 -16.39 -5.72
N TRP A 81 -8.01 -16.14 -4.42
CA TRP A 81 -8.25 -17.11 -3.39
C TRP A 81 -9.47 -16.72 -2.56
N PHE A 82 -10.28 -17.70 -2.13
CA PHE A 82 -11.45 -17.50 -1.24
C PHE A 82 -12.41 -16.36 -1.65
N MET A 83 -12.91 -16.39 -2.86
CA MET A 83 -14.03 -15.52 -3.20
C MET A 83 -15.34 -16.12 -2.69
N ASP A 84 -16.14 -15.31 -1.99
CA ASP A 84 -17.48 -15.70 -1.53
C ASP A 84 -18.41 -15.94 -2.71
N TRP A 85 -19.23 -16.98 -2.60
CA TRP A 85 -20.28 -17.24 -3.57
C TRP A 85 -21.67 -17.01 -2.95
N PRO A 86 -22.60 -16.28 -3.60
CA PRO A 86 -22.46 -15.65 -4.93
C PRO A 86 -21.55 -14.42 -4.92
N LEU A 87 -20.84 -14.20 -6.03
CA LEU A 87 -19.91 -13.09 -6.21
C LEU A 87 -20.64 -11.75 -6.05
N LYS A 88 -20.09 -10.86 -5.23
CA LYS A 88 -20.50 -9.47 -5.11
C LYS A 88 -19.99 -8.66 -6.32
N GLU A 89 -20.51 -7.44 -6.48
CA GLU A 89 -20.14 -6.57 -7.60
C GLU A 89 -18.62 -6.31 -7.67
N ILE A 90 -18.01 -5.96 -6.54
CA ILE A 90 -16.54 -5.72 -6.45
C ILE A 90 -15.75 -6.95 -6.90
N GLN A 91 -16.17 -8.14 -6.49
CA GLN A 91 -15.49 -9.39 -6.87
C GLN A 91 -15.63 -9.66 -8.38
N ARG A 92 -16.82 -9.41 -8.95
CA ARG A 92 -17.03 -9.52 -10.41
C ARG A 92 -16.16 -8.53 -11.18
N MET A 93 -16.06 -7.28 -10.72
CA MET A 93 -15.17 -6.28 -11.31
C MET A 93 -13.71 -6.74 -11.26
N THR A 94 -13.25 -7.23 -10.11
CA THR A 94 -11.89 -7.74 -9.95
C THR A 94 -11.61 -8.87 -10.94
N LEU A 95 -12.51 -9.85 -11.07
CA LEU A 95 -12.35 -10.95 -12.02
C LEU A 95 -12.37 -10.50 -13.49
N THR A 96 -13.09 -9.43 -13.80
CA THR A 96 -13.08 -8.85 -15.16
C THR A 96 -11.73 -8.20 -15.48
N GLU A 97 -11.04 -7.64 -14.48
CA GLU A 97 -9.80 -6.89 -14.65
C GLU A 97 -8.53 -7.73 -14.46
N ILE A 98 -8.62 -8.87 -13.76
CA ILE A 98 -7.47 -9.64 -13.26
C ILE A 98 -6.51 -10.13 -14.35
N GLY A 99 -6.99 -10.41 -15.52
CA GLY A 99 -6.20 -10.95 -16.63
C GLY A 99 -5.71 -9.91 -17.63
N ASP A 100 -6.02 -8.63 -17.45
CA ASP A 100 -5.77 -7.60 -18.46
C ASP A 100 -5.07 -6.38 -17.86
N LYS A 101 -3.73 -6.34 -18.00
CA LYS A 101 -2.91 -5.24 -17.52
C LYS A 101 -3.18 -3.91 -18.23
N GLU A 102 -3.60 -3.94 -19.49
CA GLU A 102 -3.90 -2.75 -20.28
C GLU A 102 -5.21 -2.12 -19.81
N LEU A 103 -6.19 -2.94 -19.43
CA LEU A 103 -7.47 -2.48 -18.90
C LEU A 103 -7.29 -1.68 -17.61
N ILE A 104 -6.35 -2.05 -16.76
CA ILE A 104 -6.10 -1.38 -15.47
C ILE A 104 -5.07 -0.24 -15.54
N ALA A 105 -4.32 -0.12 -16.64
CA ALA A 105 -3.21 0.84 -16.78
C ALA A 105 -3.61 2.31 -16.58
N GLY A 106 -4.86 2.67 -16.88
CA GLY A 106 -5.36 4.04 -16.74
C GLY A 106 -6.51 4.18 -15.76
N ARG A 107 -6.63 3.29 -14.79
CA ARG A 107 -7.68 3.30 -13.78
C ARG A 107 -7.13 3.68 -12.42
N ASP A 108 -7.98 4.24 -11.58
CA ASP A 108 -7.66 4.62 -10.20
C ASP A 108 -7.07 3.47 -9.41
N LYS A 109 -6.04 3.75 -8.62
CA LYS A 109 -5.30 2.79 -7.80
C LYS A 109 -5.04 3.32 -6.40
N ILE A 110 -4.96 2.41 -5.42
CA ILE A 110 -4.53 2.69 -4.06
C ILE A 110 -3.47 1.66 -3.68
N TYR A 111 -2.22 2.08 -3.60
CA TYR A 111 -1.11 1.29 -3.07
C TYR A 111 -1.20 1.30 -1.55
N TYR A 112 -1.32 0.13 -0.96
CA TYR A 112 -1.70 -0.04 0.44
C TYR A 112 -0.63 -0.78 1.21
N LEU A 113 0.01 -0.10 2.16
CA LEU A 113 0.90 -0.70 3.13
C LEU A 113 0.20 -0.71 4.49
N SER A 114 -0.02 -1.89 5.04
CA SER A 114 -0.59 -2.03 6.37
C SER A 114 0.36 -2.72 7.32
N SER A 115 0.08 -2.57 8.60
CA SER A 115 0.72 -3.38 9.62
C SER A 115 0.33 -4.85 9.41
N SER A 116 1.32 -5.72 9.27
CA SER A 116 1.08 -7.16 9.35
C SER A 116 1.50 -7.65 10.73
N HIS A 117 0.58 -8.24 11.47
CA HIS A 117 0.89 -8.89 12.75
C HIS A 117 1.56 -10.26 12.55
N ASN A 118 1.56 -10.75 11.34
CA ASN A 118 2.18 -12.01 10.95
C ASN A 118 3.53 -11.73 10.27
N SER A 119 4.48 -11.17 11.03
CA SER A 119 5.86 -11.23 10.58
C SER A 119 6.26 -12.70 10.51
N PHE A 120 6.49 -13.23 9.31
CA PHE A 120 7.12 -14.53 9.14
C PHE A 120 8.56 -14.41 9.58
N ILE A 121 8.79 -14.78 10.83
CA ILE A 121 10.13 -14.88 11.39
C ILE A 121 10.92 -15.83 10.49
N GLY A 122 11.96 -15.30 9.86
CA GLY A 122 12.86 -16.09 9.01
C GLY A 122 12.59 -16.04 7.50
N SER A 123 11.58 -15.31 7.03
CA SER A 123 11.34 -15.13 5.57
C SER A 123 12.32 -14.16 4.90
N GLY A 124 13.05 -13.35 5.67
CA GLY A 124 13.88 -12.27 5.15
C GLY A 124 13.08 -11.03 4.68
N TYR A 125 11.77 -11.06 4.83
CA TYR A 125 10.90 -9.92 4.56
C TYR A 125 10.54 -9.21 5.87
N GLU A 126 10.96 -7.97 6.00
CA GLU A 126 10.59 -7.11 7.12
C GLU A 126 9.44 -6.20 6.70
N VAL A 127 8.32 -6.31 7.42
CA VAL A 127 7.18 -5.40 7.25
C VAL A 127 7.53 -4.08 7.91
N ALA A 128 7.47 -2.98 7.16
CA ALA A 128 7.82 -1.65 7.67
C ALA A 128 6.82 -1.11 8.70
N LEU A 129 5.62 -1.66 8.77
CA LEU A 129 4.54 -1.20 9.65
C LEU A 129 4.05 -2.31 10.61
N PRO A 130 3.59 -1.99 11.84
CA PRO A 130 3.54 -0.63 12.39
C PRO A 130 4.94 -0.11 12.72
N LEU A 131 5.17 1.16 12.41
CA LEU A 131 6.41 1.83 12.76
C LEU A 131 6.22 2.61 14.06
N GLU A 132 6.93 2.23 15.12
CA GLU A 132 6.91 2.94 16.40
C GLU A 132 8.03 3.99 16.47
N ILE A 133 7.66 5.25 16.69
CA ILE A 133 8.56 6.38 16.86
C ILE A 133 8.57 6.78 18.34
N LYS A 134 9.62 6.38 19.05
CA LYS A 134 9.77 6.64 20.49
C LYS A 134 10.18 8.10 20.75
N VAL A 135 9.70 8.68 21.85
CA VAL A 135 10.03 10.05 22.25
C VAL A 135 11.54 10.24 22.46
N ALA A 136 12.24 9.23 22.99
CA ALA A 136 13.70 9.24 23.14
C ALA A 136 14.44 9.31 21.79
N GLY A 137 13.78 8.94 20.68
CA GLY A 137 14.31 9.00 19.33
C GLY A 137 13.85 10.22 18.53
N LYS A 138 13.49 11.33 19.19
CA LYS A 138 13.12 12.56 18.47
C LYS A 138 14.21 12.99 17.49
N GLY A 139 13.78 13.29 16.25
CA GLY A 139 14.67 13.69 15.17
C GLY A 139 15.33 12.52 14.42
N ILE A 140 15.18 11.27 14.90
CA ILE A 140 15.60 10.09 14.12
C ILE A 140 14.62 9.88 12.98
N LYS A 141 15.15 9.75 11.78
CA LYS A 141 14.39 9.42 10.58
C LYS A 141 14.18 7.91 10.48
N HIS A 142 12.95 7.54 10.22
CA HIS A 142 12.54 6.17 9.96
C HIS A 142 12.07 6.05 8.51
N GLU A 143 12.44 4.98 7.84
CA GLU A 143 12.18 4.77 6.42
C GLU A 143 11.06 3.74 6.21
N ILE A 144 10.17 4.04 5.28
CA ILE A 144 9.10 3.15 4.83
C ILE A 144 9.24 3.04 3.30
N PRO A 145 9.93 2.01 2.79
CA PRO A 145 10.08 1.79 1.36
C PRO A 145 8.76 1.28 0.76
N PHE A 146 8.47 1.69 -0.47
CA PHE A 146 7.33 1.18 -1.24
C PHE A 146 7.56 1.27 -2.75
N GLN A 147 6.78 0.49 -3.51
CA GLN A 147 6.88 0.44 -4.96
C GLN A 147 5.58 0.88 -5.62
N ILE A 148 5.69 1.60 -6.73
CA ILE A 148 4.57 2.03 -7.55
C ILE A 148 4.83 1.63 -9.01
N ALA A 149 3.89 0.91 -9.62
CA ALA A 149 3.97 0.51 -11.02
C ALA A 149 3.57 1.63 -12.00
N ASP A 150 2.77 2.60 -11.54
CA ASP A 150 2.26 3.66 -12.40
C ASP A 150 3.33 4.69 -12.79
N ASN A 151 3.24 5.16 -14.03
CA ASN A 151 4.02 6.31 -14.47
C ASN A 151 3.35 7.61 -13.99
N ILE A 152 3.83 8.14 -12.87
CA ILE A 152 3.26 9.31 -12.19
C ILE A 152 3.40 10.61 -12.99
N THR A 153 4.30 10.66 -13.97
CA THR A 153 4.45 11.84 -14.86
C THR A 153 3.43 11.88 -15.98
N SER A 154 2.57 10.87 -16.09
CA SER A 154 1.50 10.83 -17.09
C SER A 154 0.53 12.00 -16.92
N ASN A 155 0.23 12.70 -18.00
CA ASN A 155 -0.78 13.77 -18.05
C ASN A 155 -2.22 13.29 -17.82
N ARG A 156 -2.42 11.98 -17.72
CA ARG A 156 -3.71 11.35 -17.39
C ARG A 156 -3.98 11.28 -15.88
N ILE A 157 -2.96 11.56 -15.04
CA ILE A 157 -3.10 11.52 -13.59
C ILE A 157 -3.54 12.91 -13.10
N ASN A 158 -4.73 12.96 -12.51
CA ASN A 158 -5.31 14.18 -11.96
C ASN A 158 -4.81 14.49 -10.56
N GLU A 159 -4.76 13.47 -9.70
CA GLU A 159 -4.49 13.65 -8.28
C GLU A 159 -3.61 12.51 -7.77
N VAL A 160 -2.67 12.84 -6.91
CA VAL A 160 -1.89 11.88 -6.13
C VAL A 160 -2.05 12.23 -4.66
N ILE A 161 -2.42 11.24 -3.85
CA ILE A 161 -2.75 11.42 -2.44
C ILE A 161 -1.87 10.50 -1.62
N LEU A 162 -1.23 11.04 -0.58
CA LEU A 162 -0.64 10.23 0.48
C LEU A 162 -1.55 10.30 1.71
N GLU A 163 -1.93 9.15 2.23
CA GLU A 163 -2.70 9.05 3.46
C GLU A 163 -1.96 8.20 4.49
N LEU A 164 -1.83 8.73 5.71
CA LEU A 164 -1.21 8.05 6.83
C LEU A 164 -2.24 7.86 7.95
N LEU A 165 -2.30 6.66 8.51
CA LEU A 165 -2.95 6.45 9.81
C LEU A 165 -1.88 6.48 10.90
N VAL A 166 -2.01 7.44 11.82
CA VAL A 166 -1.01 7.71 12.86
C VAL A 166 -1.63 7.53 14.23
N GLY A 167 -1.17 6.52 14.97
CA GLY A 167 -1.59 6.25 16.35
C GLY A 167 -0.91 7.18 17.35
N ASN A 168 -1.63 7.47 18.44
CA ASN A 168 -1.15 8.29 19.57
C ASN A 168 -0.64 9.71 19.21
N LEU A 169 -1.05 10.24 18.07
CA LEU A 169 -0.69 11.59 17.63
C LEU A 169 -1.54 12.62 18.38
N VAL A 170 -0.91 13.59 19.01
CA VAL A 170 -1.58 14.70 19.71
C VAL A 170 -1.40 16.03 18.96
N SER A 171 -2.21 17.03 19.29
CA SER A 171 -2.20 18.33 18.59
C SER A 171 -0.88 19.09 18.66
N GLY A 172 -0.10 18.84 19.71
CA GLY A 172 1.21 19.47 19.90
C GLY A 172 2.38 18.70 19.30
N ASP A 173 2.14 17.52 18.72
CA ASP A 173 3.18 16.77 18.01
C ASP A 173 3.49 17.43 16.65
N HIS A 174 4.77 17.40 16.30
CA HIS A 174 5.23 17.78 14.97
C HIS A 174 5.99 16.64 14.35
N LEU A 175 5.45 16.12 13.25
CA LEU A 175 6.10 15.13 12.39
C LEU A 175 6.75 15.85 11.21
N GLU A 176 7.99 15.51 10.89
CA GLU A 176 8.60 15.81 9.62
C GLU A 176 8.43 14.59 8.73
N ILE A 177 7.91 14.82 7.53
CA ILE A 177 7.62 13.77 6.55
C ILE A 177 8.27 14.15 5.22
N LEU A 178 9.10 13.26 4.67
CA LEU A 178 9.74 13.45 3.38
C LEU A 178 9.35 12.30 2.45
N LEU A 179 9.16 12.61 1.18
CA LEU A 179 8.99 11.64 0.11
C LEU A 179 10.20 11.73 -0.82
N ASN A 180 10.94 10.64 -0.95
CA ASN A 180 12.18 10.59 -1.75
C ASN A 180 13.16 11.73 -1.40
N GLY A 181 13.31 12.02 -0.09
CA GLY A 181 14.19 13.08 0.41
C GLY A 181 13.63 14.50 0.32
N GLN A 182 12.44 14.72 -0.23
CA GLN A 182 11.80 16.02 -0.37
C GLN A 182 10.73 16.22 0.72
N SER A 183 10.80 17.34 1.46
CA SER A 183 9.87 17.62 2.58
C SER A 183 8.46 17.92 2.07
N LEU A 184 7.47 17.23 2.65
CA LEU A 184 6.05 17.46 2.36
C LEU A 184 5.45 18.67 3.10
N SER A 185 6.27 19.52 3.70
CA SER A 185 5.80 20.70 4.45
C SER A 185 5.08 21.74 3.59
N SER A 186 5.30 21.73 2.27
CA SER A 186 4.64 22.62 1.31
C SER A 186 3.33 22.05 0.75
N GLU A 187 3.07 20.76 0.97
CA GLU A 187 1.85 20.12 0.48
C GLU A 187 0.66 20.44 1.41
N SER A 188 -0.52 20.52 0.84
CA SER A 188 -1.73 20.68 1.64
C SER A 188 -2.03 19.42 2.44
N VAL A 189 -2.25 19.58 3.75
CA VAL A 189 -2.55 18.46 4.64
C VAL A 189 -3.88 18.64 5.34
N THR A 190 -4.70 17.61 5.33
CA THR A 190 -5.93 17.51 6.10
C THR A 190 -5.76 16.49 7.22
N ARG A 191 -6.15 16.87 8.43
CA ARG A 191 -6.12 16.00 9.61
C ARG A 191 -7.54 15.64 10.02
N SER A 192 -7.83 14.36 10.14
CA SER A 192 -9.15 13.86 10.54
C SER A 192 -9.04 12.64 11.44
N TYR A 193 -10.14 12.30 12.10
CA TYR A 193 -10.26 11.05 12.85
C TYR A 193 -10.94 10.00 11.97
N PRO A 194 -10.46 8.74 11.96
CA PRO A 194 -11.18 7.67 11.27
C PRO A 194 -12.58 7.53 11.88
N GLY A 195 -13.58 7.52 11.01
CA GLY A 195 -14.97 7.35 11.42
C GLY A 195 -15.23 5.91 11.88
N GLY A 196 -15.58 5.73 13.16
CA GLY A 196 -15.91 4.43 13.72
C GLY A 196 -16.31 4.57 15.19
N THR A 197 -17.44 4.02 15.55
CA THR A 197 -18.21 4.40 16.75
C THR A 197 -17.67 3.89 18.08
N ARG A 198 -16.62 3.11 18.14
CA ARG A 198 -16.15 2.52 19.42
C ARG A 198 -14.72 2.78 19.82
N ASN A 199 -13.86 3.28 18.94
CA ASN A 199 -12.47 3.54 19.25
C ASN A 199 -11.98 4.88 18.67
N ALA A 200 -12.51 5.99 19.20
CA ALA A 200 -12.08 7.35 18.88
C ALA A 200 -10.57 7.61 19.18
N TYR A 201 -9.88 6.63 19.73
CA TYR A 201 -8.47 6.68 20.11
C TYR A 201 -7.53 5.95 19.15
N ASN A 202 -8.05 5.32 18.09
CA ASN A 202 -7.24 4.46 17.20
C ASN A 202 -6.35 5.23 16.22
N GLY A 203 -6.18 6.52 16.40
CA GLY A 203 -5.25 7.29 15.61
C GLY A 203 -5.90 8.42 14.83
N GLN A 204 -5.08 9.14 14.11
CA GLN A 204 -5.49 10.24 13.24
C GLN A 204 -5.05 9.95 11.83
N ARG A 205 -5.90 10.35 10.89
CA ARG A 205 -5.62 10.27 9.47
C ARG A 205 -5.03 11.60 9.01
N LEU A 206 -3.83 11.53 8.45
CA LEU A 206 -3.18 12.65 7.78
C LEU A 206 -3.26 12.40 6.28
N ARG A 207 -3.93 13.28 5.55
CA ARG A 207 -4.09 13.20 4.09
C ARG A 207 -3.37 14.38 3.45
N PHE A 208 -2.39 14.08 2.61
CA PHE A 208 -1.63 15.04 1.81
C PHE A 208 -2.08 14.97 0.36
N ASN A 209 -2.38 16.11 -0.25
CA ASN A 209 -2.48 16.20 -1.70
C ASN A 209 -1.07 16.49 -2.23
N LEU A 210 -0.55 15.55 -3.01
CA LEU A 210 0.81 15.63 -3.54
C LEU A 210 0.82 16.38 -4.88
N ASP A 211 0.70 17.72 -4.80
CA ASP A 211 0.63 18.57 -5.98
C ASP A 211 2.03 18.85 -6.56
N ASN A 212 3.02 19.11 -5.70
CA ASN A 212 4.37 19.50 -6.09
C ASN A 212 5.37 18.34 -5.95
N ILE A 213 5.21 17.50 -4.90
CA ILE A 213 6.12 16.40 -4.59
C ILE A 213 5.37 15.09 -4.81
N ARG A 214 5.72 14.37 -5.86
CA ARG A 214 5.06 13.13 -6.25
C ARG A 214 6.02 11.94 -6.16
N PRO A 215 5.51 10.72 -5.89
CA PRO A 215 6.33 9.51 -6.00
C PRO A 215 6.78 9.30 -7.44
N CYS A 216 7.74 8.42 -7.65
CA CYS A 216 8.16 8.00 -9.00
C CYS A 216 7.66 6.57 -9.29
N LYS A 217 7.67 6.17 -10.56
CA LYS A 217 7.52 4.76 -10.93
C LYS A 217 8.69 3.95 -10.36
N GLY A 218 8.41 2.79 -9.80
CA GLY A 218 9.39 1.92 -9.15
C GLY A 218 9.53 2.23 -7.65
N ASN A 219 10.76 2.21 -7.16
CA ASN A 219 11.07 2.35 -5.74
C ASN A 219 10.91 3.78 -5.24
N ASN A 220 10.25 3.90 -4.10
CA ASN A 220 10.05 5.14 -3.36
C ASN A 220 10.40 4.92 -1.89
N ASN A 221 10.69 6.00 -1.18
CA ASN A 221 10.94 5.98 0.25
C ASN A 221 10.20 7.13 0.94
N LEU A 222 9.42 6.78 1.96
CA LEU A 222 8.80 7.74 2.86
C LEU A 222 9.64 7.78 4.14
N GLU A 223 10.18 8.95 4.47
CA GLU A 223 10.94 9.17 5.69
C GLU A 223 10.08 9.94 6.69
N ILE A 224 9.98 9.44 7.92
CA ILE A 224 9.16 10.06 8.97
C ILE A 224 10.00 10.22 10.23
N SER A 225 9.95 11.41 10.83
CA SER A 225 10.56 11.68 12.13
C SER A 225 9.63 12.46 13.05
N LEU A 226 9.67 12.18 14.35
CA LEU A 226 9.00 12.97 15.38
C LEU A 226 9.94 14.10 15.80
N VAL A 227 9.68 15.33 15.38
CA VAL A 227 10.52 16.49 15.66
C VAL A 227 10.20 17.07 17.04
N LYS A 228 8.90 17.13 17.37
CA LYS A 228 8.42 17.72 18.63
C LYS A 228 7.26 16.93 19.22
N ARG A 229 7.25 16.80 20.54
CA ARG A 229 6.13 16.30 21.35
C ARG A 229 6.01 17.13 22.63
N PRO A 230 4.81 17.43 23.10
CA PRO A 230 4.61 18.13 24.37
C PRO A 230 5.29 17.42 25.54
N ASN A 231 5.82 18.23 26.51
CA ASN A 231 6.44 17.70 27.70
C ASN A 231 5.43 16.88 28.52
N GLY A 232 5.91 15.81 29.14
CA GLY A 232 5.10 14.93 30.00
C GLY A 232 4.34 13.83 29.22
N LEU A 233 4.47 13.77 27.89
CA LEU A 233 3.95 12.68 27.08
C LEU A 233 5.09 11.72 26.71
N GLU A 234 5.10 10.54 27.32
CA GLU A 234 6.19 9.55 27.18
C GLU A 234 5.88 8.45 26.13
N GLY A 235 4.61 8.30 25.71
CA GLY A 235 4.20 7.28 24.77
C GLY A 235 4.75 7.51 23.36
N SER A 236 4.96 6.42 22.61
CA SER A 236 5.36 6.46 21.19
C SER A 236 4.24 6.99 20.30
N VAL A 237 4.63 7.57 19.15
CA VAL A 237 3.74 7.75 18.00
C VAL A 237 3.92 6.54 17.09
N SER A 238 2.86 6.02 16.51
CA SER A 238 2.95 4.88 15.60
C SER A 238 2.38 5.22 14.22
N ILE A 239 3.03 4.74 13.16
CA ILE A 239 2.47 4.76 11.81
C ILE A 239 1.89 3.38 11.56
N GLU A 240 0.57 3.32 11.45
CA GLU A 240 -0.18 2.07 11.36
C GLU A 240 -0.47 1.66 9.92
N LYS A 241 -0.64 2.66 9.04
CA LYS A 241 -0.99 2.45 7.65
C LYS A 241 -0.46 3.59 6.78
N VAL A 242 -0.08 3.23 5.56
CA VAL A 242 0.27 4.17 4.49
C VAL A 242 -0.53 3.81 3.23
N GLU A 243 -1.21 4.77 2.65
CA GLU A 243 -1.87 4.62 1.35
C GLU A 243 -1.38 5.68 0.37
N ILE A 244 -1.12 5.26 -0.86
CA ILE A 244 -0.82 6.16 -1.97
C ILE A 244 -1.91 5.99 -3.01
N GLY A 245 -2.82 6.97 -3.08
CA GLY A 245 -3.90 7.03 -4.04
C GLY A 245 -3.46 7.71 -5.32
N ILE A 246 -3.70 7.07 -6.48
CA ILE A 246 -3.47 7.63 -7.81
C ILE A 246 -4.81 7.71 -8.50
N LYS A 247 -5.24 8.94 -8.83
CA LYS A 247 -6.50 9.22 -9.49
C LYS A 247 -6.27 9.63 -10.93
N TYR A 248 -6.87 8.89 -11.83
CA TYR A 248 -6.85 9.16 -13.26
C TYR A 248 -8.02 10.03 -13.68
N GLY A 249 -7.83 10.84 -14.72
CA GLY A 249 -8.91 11.60 -15.33
C GLY A 249 -9.97 10.69 -15.95
N SER A 250 -11.23 11.03 -15.75
CA SER A 250 -12.39 10.22 -16.16
C SER A 250 -12.50 10.00 -17.66
N TYR A 251 -11.78 10.78 -18.49
CA TYR A 251 -11.77 10.66 -19.95
C TYR A 251 -10.37 10.91 -20.50
N PRO A 252 -9.88 10.11 -21.44
CA PRO A 252 -8.77 10.53 -22.27
C PRO A 252 -9.25 11.78 -23.03
N THR A 253 -8.65 12.93 -22.72
CA THR A 253 -8.86 14.19 -23.45
C THR A 253 -8.34 14.00 -24.89
N GLY A 254 -9.11 13.36 -25.73
CA GLY A 254 -8.68 13.03 -27.11
C GLY A 254 -9.75 12.37 -27.96
N LEU A 255 -10.95 12.16 -27.40
CA LEU A 255 -12.11 11.68 -28.15
C LEU A 255 -13.23 12.71 -28.06
N ILE A 256 -13.02 13.88 -28.62
CA ILE A 256 -14.06 14.77 -29.16
C ILE A 256 -13.62 15.15 -30.56
#